data_0a26ffd90aaa0248dd390ce291ebc5f8
#
_entry.id   0a26ffd90aaa0248dd390ce291ebc5f8
#
_cell.length_a   1.000
_cell.length_b   1.000
_cell.length_c   1.000
_cell.angle_alpha   90.00
_cell.angle_beta   90.00
_cell.angle_gamma   90.00
#
_symmetry.space_group_name_H-M   'P 1'
#
loop_
_entity.id
_entity.type
_entity.pdbx_description
1 polymer ?
#
loop_
_entity_poly.entity_id
_entity_poly.type
_entity_poly.pdbx_seq_one_letter_code
_entity_poly.pdbx_strand_id
1 'polypeptide(L)'
;KRQLRAYGLRTGRYTSPHLQRVTERISIDGAPVADETFVRVWGEILPIVQTVDAELEAAGEVPLTYFEALTTLGFAVFADEPVEVIVLEVGLGGVTDATNVADAVVSVVTPISLDHTDLLGETEAEIAEEKAGIIKPGGALVSAAQERDAAQVLLEAAQAADVPFRFEGVEFGVLERSLAVGGQQVSVRGLAAEYRDLFLPLLGEHQAQNLAVAVAALEMFLGGGERPLDEELLREGLSQVTSPGRLEVLRTAPTLIVDAAHNPDGVRATARAVQEAFGFTRLSLVVGILQEKDAPGMLAALYRAFGDDVEDLAVTQSSSARAIPAGELARMAVDAGWPEDDVYATESVPDALEWAVGRAEALETSADELASGTGGGVLVLGSITPVSYTHLRAHETKANL
;
A
#
# COMPACT_ATOMS: atom_id res chain seq x y z
N LYS A 1 -9.68 8.04 5.61
CA LYS A 1 -9.50 8.80 6.87
C LYS A 1 -9.55 10.31 6.69
N ARG A 2 -8.89 10.89 5.66
CA ARG A 2 -8.93 12.35 5.41
C ARG A 2 -10.34 12.85 5.17
N GLN A 3 -11.13 12.10 4.43
CA GLN A 3 -12.54 12.37 4.19
C GLN A 3 -13.33 12.43 5.49
N LEU A 4 -13.21 11.43 6.35
CA LEU A 4 -13.90 11.39 7.65
C LEU A 4 -13.59 12.61 8.52
N ARG A 5 -12.33 13.09 8.48
CA ARG A 5 -11.94 14.33 9.17
C ARG A 5 -12.55 15.59 8.55
N ALA A 6 -12.69 15.64 7.22
CA ALA A 6 -13.40 16.74 6.56
C ALA A 6 -14.86 16.83 7.02
N TYR A 7 -15.47 15.70 7.39
CA TYR A 7 -16.79 15.65 8.06
C TYR A 7 -16.74 15.97 9.57
N GLY A 8 -15.59 16.38 10.11
CA GLY A 8 -15.42 16.76 11.50
C GLY A 8 -15.26 15.61 12.49
N LEU A 9 -15.11 14.37 12.02
CA LEU A 9 -14.95 13.20 12.89
C LEU A 9 -13.51 13.07 13.38
N ARG A 10 -13.33 12.79 14.68
CA ARG A 10 -12.04 12.43 15.25
C ARG A 10 -11.66 11.01 14.84
N THR A 11 -10.53 10.87 14.13
CA THR A 11 -10.19 9.62 13.47
C THR A 11 -9.00 8.91 14.08
N GLY A 12 -9.14 7.60 14.33
CA GLY A 12 -8.02 6.67 14.50
C GLY A 12 -7.68 5.98 13.18
N ARG A 13 -6.41 5.64 12.99
CA ARG A 13 -5.98 4.74 11.93
C ARG A 13 -4.93 3.78 12.46
N TYR A 14 -5.16 2.49 12.22
CA TYR A 14 -4.17 1.44 12.37
C TYR A 14 -3.74 0.95 11.00
N THR A 15 -2.43 0.82 10.75
CA THR A 15 -1.89 0.41 9.43
C THR A 15 -0.58 -0.37 9.59
N SER A 16 -0.26 -1.21 8.61
CA SER A 16 0.99 -1.98 8.57
C SER A 16 1.47 -2.21 7.12
N PRO A 17 2.78 -2.33 6.92
CA PRO A 17 3.88 -1.96 7.82
C PRO A 17 4.10 -0.45 7.91
N HIS A 18 5.03 0.00 8.73
CA HIS A 18 5.52 1.39 8.73
C HIS A 18 6.65 1.58 7.72
N LEU A 19 6.87 2.81 7.28
CA LEU A 19 8.00 3.17 6.42
C LEU A 19 9.26 3.49 7.24
N GLN A 20 9.16 4.37 8.23
CA GLN A 20 10.30 4.88 8.98
C GLN A 20 10.19 4.60 10.46
N ARG A 21 9.03 4.85 11.07
CA ARG A 21 8.83 4.80 12.51
C ARG A 21 7.62 3.94 12.88
N VAL A 22 7.77 3.15 13.92
CA VAL A 22 6.68 2.28 14.41
C VAL A 22 5.41 3.06 14.77
N THR A 23 5.55 4.30 15.22
CA THR A 23 4.43 5.19 15.56
C THR A 23 3.52 5.53 14.37
N GLU A 24 4.01 5.39 13.12
CA GLU A 24 3.20 5.56 11.91
C GLU A 24 2.02 4.58 11.83
N ARG A 25 2.15 3.41 12.49
CA ARG A 25 1.11 2.37 12.50
C ARG A 25 -0.14 2.78 13.26
N ILE A 26 0.00 3.69 14.21
CA ILE A 26 -1.10 4.21 15.05
C ILE A 26 -1.18 5.71 14.83
N SER A 27 -2.26 6.20 14.23
CA SER A 27 -2.41 7.63 13.95
C SER A 27 -3.71 8.16 14.51
N ILE A 28 -3.66 9.34 15.13
CA ILE A 28 -4.81 10.12 15.59
C ILE A 28 -4.92 11.37 14.71
N ASP A 29 -6.09 11.64 14.17
CA ASP A 29 -6.38 12.79 13.28
C ASP A 29 -5.35 12.97 12.16
N GLY A 30 -4.79 11.85 11.71
CA GLY A 30 -3.89 11.78 10.57
C GLY A 30 -2.42 12.02 10.88
N ALA A 31 -2.06 12.34 12.11
CA ALA A 31 -0.68 12.37 12.59
C ALA A 31 -0.33 11.03 13.28
N PRO A 32 0.90 10.53 13.16
CA PRO A 32 1.38 9.45 14.01
C PRO A 32 1.19 9.80 15.49
N VAL A 33 0.88 8.79 16.31
CA VAL A 33 0.79 8.99 17.77
C VAL A 33 2.12 9.53 18.31
N ALA A 34 2.03 10.45 19.26
CA ALA A 34 3.22 11.00 19.90
C ALA A 34 4.02 9.91 20.63
N ASP A 35 5.35 10.01 20.62
CA ASP A 35 6.22 9.03 21.23
C ASP A 35 5.93 8.87 22.74
N GLU A 36 5.62 9.97 23.42
CA GLU A 36 5.26 9.98 24.85
C GLU A 36 3.98 9.18 25.09
N THR A 37 2.94 9.34 24.27
CA THR A 37 1.69 8.57 24.38
C THR A 37 1.96 7.10 24.06
N PHE A 38 2.72 6.81 23.01
CA PHE A 38 3.08 5.44 22.63
C PHE A 38 3.79 4.71 23.78
N VAL A 39 4.82 5.32 24.36
CA VAL A 39 5.59 4.72 25.47
C VAL A 39 4.76 4.61 26.73
N ARG A 40 3.97 5.62 27.08
CA ARG A 40 3.11 5.60 28.28
C ARG A 40 2.08 4.48 28.19
N VAL A 41 1.30 4.43 27.11
CA VAL A 41 0.25 3.42 26.94
C VAL A 41 0.85 2.02 26.85
N TRP A 42 2.01 1.86 26.17
CA TRP A 42 2.74 0.59 26.20
C TRP A 42 3.09 0.17 27.61
N GLY A 43 3.60 1.09 28.44
CA GLY A 43 3.92 0.81 29.86
C GLY A 43 2.70 0.39 30.69
N GLU A 44 1.52 0.90 30.36
CA GLU A 44 0.26 0.55 31.04
C GLU A 44 -0.22 -0.86 30.67
N ILE A 45 -0.09 -1.28 29.39
CA ILE A 45 -0.54 -2.61 28.94
C ILE A 45 0.52 -3.69 29.10
N LEU A 46 1.81 -3.34 29.22
CA LEU A 46 2.92 -4.29 29.29
C LEU A 46 2.75 -5.38 30.39
N PRO A 47 2.29 -5.07 31.62
CA PRO A 47 2.05 -6.11 32.62
C PRO A 47 0.99 -7.15 32.18
N ILE A 48 -0.01 -6.71 31.40
CA ILE A 48 -1.05 -7.60 30.87
C ILE A 48 -0.46 -8.49 29.78
N VAL A 49 0.29 -7.91 28.84
CA VAL A 49 1.00 -8.64 27.77
C VAL A 49 1.91 -9.71 28.40
N GLN A 50 2.71 -9.36 29.40
CA GLN A 50 3.58 -10.31 30.10
C GLN A 50 2.82 -11.43 30.80
N THR A 51 1.63 -11.14 31.33
CA THR A 51 0.78 -12.16 31.96
C THR A 51 0.27 -13.13 30.91
N VAL A 52 -0.21 -12.64 29.77
CA VAL A 52 -0.69 -13.47 28.64
C VAL A 52 0.46 -14.32 28.09
N ASP A 53 1.65 -13.74 27.89
CA ASP A 53 2.83 -14.48 27.44
C ASP A 53 3.17 -15.64 28.40
N ALA A 54 3.16 -15.39 29.71
CA ALA A 54 3.43 -16.41 30.71
C ALA A 54 2.35 -17.53 30.73
N GLU A 55 1.09 -17.20 30.48
CA GLU A 55 -0.02 -18.18 30.36
C GLU A 55 0.14 -19.03 29.11
N LEU A 56 0.47 -18.43 27.96
CA LEU A 56 0.74 -19.12 26.69
C LEU A 56 1.94 -20.08 26.84
N GLU A 57 3.04 -19.61 27.40
CA GLU A 57 4.24 -20.44 27.65
C GLU A 57 3.91 -21.62 28.60
N ALA A 58 3.11 -21.38 29.63
CA ALA A 58 2.70 -22.44 30.55
C ALA A 58 1.78 -23.49 29.87
N ALA A 59 1.03 -23.07 28.83
CA ALA A 59 0.23 -23.96 27.96
C ALA A 59 1.07 -24.67 26.89
N GLY A 60 2.35 -24.31 26.71
CA GLY A 60 3.21 -24.84 25.66
C GLY A 60 2.98 -24.17 24.29
N GLU A 61 2.35 -23.01 24.28
CA GLU A 61 2.12 -22.17 23.11
C GLU A 61 3.20 -21.10 22.98
N VAL A 62 3.23 -20.43 21.81
CA VAL A 62 4.19 -19.33 21.57
C VAL A 62 3.67 -18.03 22.18
N PRO A 63 4.54 -17.15 22.71
CA PRO A 63 4.17 -15.83 23.17
C PRO A 63 3.52 -14.99 22.07
N LEU A 64 2.87 -13.88 22.46
CA LEU A 64 2.27 -12.93 21.54
C LEU A 64 3.28 -12.46 20.49
N THR A 65 2.86 -12.46 19.25
CA THR A 65 3.67 -11.93 18.14
C THR A 65 3.82 -10.41 18.26
N TYR A 66 4.83 -9.87 17.62
CA TYR A 66 5.01 -8.42 17.49
C TYR A 66 3.75 -7.72 16.95
N PHE A 67 3.06 -8.34 16.00
CA PHE A 67 1.85 -7.75 15.40
C PHE A 67 0.67 -7.74 16.40
N GLU A 68 0.45 -8.83 17.14
CA GLU A 68 -0.60 -8.91 18.18
C GLU A 68 -0.37 -7.91 19.30
N ALA A 69 0.86 -7.81 19.79
CA ALA A 69 1.23 -6.84 20.83
C ALA A 69 1.02 -5.39 20.36
N LEU A 70 1.38 -5.10 19.10
CA LEU A 70 1.22 -3.77 18.52
C LEU A 70 -0.24 -3.43 18.19
N THR A 71 -1.03 -4.42 17.78
CA THR A 71 -2.48 -4.27 17.58
C THR A 71 -3.18 -3.97 18.90
N THR A 72 -2.82 -4.68 19.96
CA THR A 72 -3.31 -4.42 21.33
C THR A 72 -2.97 -3.00 21.77
N LEU A 73 -1.73 -2.55 21.55
CA LEU A 73 -1.34 -1.16 21.79
C LEU A 73 -2.17 -0.16 20.99
N GLY A 74 -2.45 -0.46 19.71
CA GLY A 74 -3.28 0.38 18.85
C GLY A 74 -4.67 0.60 19.43
N PHE A 75 -5.34 -0.46 19.85
CA PHE A 75 -6.65 -0.36 20.53
C PHE A 75 -6.57 0.38 21.85
N ALA A 76 -5.53 0.15 22.65
CA ALA A 76 -5.33 0.86 23.90
C ALA A 76 -5.13 2.37 23.68
N VAL A 77 -4.35 2.77 22.67
CA VAL A 77 -4.17 4.18 22.29
C VAL A 77 -5.49 4.80 21.83
N PHE A 78 -6.30 4.10 21.04
CA PHE A 78 -7.60 4.64 20.59
C PHE A 78 -8.63 4.76 21.73
N ALA A 79 -8.48 3.98 22.78
CA ALA A 79 -9.29 4.12 23.99
C ALA A 79 -8.81 5.27 24.89
N ASP A 80 -7.50 5.46 25.01
CA ASP A 80 -6.87 6.54 25.77
C ASP A 80 -7.08 7.91 25.14
N GLU A 81 -6.95 7.97 23.82
CA GLU A 81 -7.22 9.14 22.97
C GLU A 81 -8.53 8.90 22.21
N PRO A 82 -9.71 9.16 22.83
CA PRO A 82 -10.97 8.68 22.29
C PRO A 82 -11.24 9.21 20.89
N VAL A 83 -11.35 8.27 19.93
CA VAL A 83 -11.67 8.54 18.54
C VAL A 83 -13.12 8.14 18.23
N GLU A 84 -13.75 8.80 17.26
CA GLU A 84 -15.13 8.53 16.87
C GLU A 84 -15.22 7.44 15.81
N VAL A 85 -14.15 7.29 15.00
CA VAL A 85 -14.07 6.28 13.95
C VAL A 85 -12.64 5.79 13.78
N ILE A 86 -12.50 4.48 13.61
CA ILE A 86 -11.21 3.83 13.33
C ILE A 86 -11.21 3.31 11.89
N VAL A 87 -10.17 3.65 11.14
CA VAL A 87 -9.82 2.98 9.88
C VAL A 87 -8.78 1.92 10.22
N LEU A 88 -9.20 0.68 10.24
CA LEU A 88 -8.43 -0.47 10.71
C LEU A 88 -7.96 -1.30 9.52
N GLU A 89 -6.66 -1.37 9.28
CA GLU A 89 -6.06 -2.21 8.25
C GLU A 89 -5.73 -3.59 8.83
N VAL A 90 -6.21 -4.64 8.16
CA VAL A 90 -5.87 -6.03 8.47
C VAL A 90 -4.39 -6.28 8.18
N GLY A 91 -3.71 -6.99 9.06
CA GLY A 91 -2.31 -7.35 8.86
C GLY A 91 -2.12 -8.42 7.81
N LEU A 92 -2.81 -9.55 7.98
CA LEU A 92 -2.74 -10.69 7.06
C LEU A 92 -4.01 -11.54 7.16
N GLY A 93 -4.55 -11.96 6.02
CA GLY A 93 -5.74 -12.81 5.96
C GLY A 93 -6.99 -12.07 6.38
N GLY A 94 -7.61 -12.47 7.44
CA GLY A 94 -8.82 -11.88 8.02
C GLY A 94 -9.35 -12.68 9.22
N VAL A 95 -9.64 -13.97 9.05
CA VAL A 95 -10.26 -14.81 10.08
C VAL A 95 -9.50 -14.79 11.40
N THR A 96 -8.19 -15.01 11.35
CA THR A 96 -7.31 -15.13 12.53
C THR A 96 -6.48 -13.88 12.80
N ASP A 97 -6.68 -12.80 12.02
CA ASP A 97 -5.91 -11.57 12.21
C ASP A 97 -6.23 -10.89 13.55
N ALA A 98 -5.21 -10.38 14.22
CA ALA A 98 -5.37 -9.73 15.52
C ALA A 98 -6.33 -8.51 15.48
N THR A 99 -6.51 -7.87 14.31
CA THR A 99 -7.47 -6.78 14.14
C THR A 99 -8.92 -7.25 14.08
N ASN A 100 -9.15 -8.56 13.86
CA ASN A 100 -10.48 -9.13 13.65
C ASN A 100 -11.33 -9.26 14.94
N VAL A 101 -10.81 -8.80 16.06
CA VAL A 101 -11.59 -8.61 17.31
C VAL A 101 -12.57 -7.44 17.21
N ALA A 102 -12.39 -6.57 16.23
CA ALA A 102 -13.27 -5.41 16.01
C ALA A 102 -14.54 -5.80 15.23
N ASP A 103 -15.68 -5.26 15.65
CA ASP A 103 -16.94 -5.35 14.92
C ASP A 103 -17.04 -4.17 13.93
N ALA A 104 -16.60 -4.42 12.69
CA ALA A 104 -16.58 -3.40 11.67
C ALA A 104 -17.99 -3.05 11.16
N VAL A 105 -18.33 -1.74 11.12
CA VAL A 105 -19.57 -1.25 10.51
C VAL A 105 -19.53 -1.38 8.99
N VAL A 106 -18.34 -1.17 8.39
CA VAL A 106 -18.10 -1.40 6.96
C VAL A 106 -16.82 -2.18 6.80
N SER A 107 -16.94 -3.38 6.24
CA SER A 107 -15.81 -4.20 5.82
C SER A 107 -15.46 -3.89 4.37
N VAL A 108 -14.21 -3.55 4.10
CA VAL A 108 -13.73 -3.21 2.76
C VAL A 108 -12.75 -4.28 2.30
N VAL A 109 -12.99 -4.87 1.13
CA VAL A 109 -12.07 -5.83 0.50
C VAL A 109 -11.55 -5.21 -0.79
N THR A 110 -10.25 -4.97 -0.83
CA THR A 110 -9.52 -4.52 -2.03
C THR A 110 -9.29 -5.69 -2.99
N PRO A 111 -8.78 -5.49 -4.22
CA PRO A 111 -8.55 -6.59 -5.14
C PRO A 111 -7.71 -7.70 -4.51
N ILE A 112 -8.19 -8.94 -4.66
CA ILE A 112 -7.51 -10.15 -4.21
C ILE A 112 -6.62 -10.65 -5.34
N SER A 113 -5.39 -11.02 -5.01
CA SER A 113 -4.45 -11.68 -5.89
C SER A 113 -3.62 -12.69 -5.12
N LEU A 114 -2.88 -13.53 -5.81
CA LEU A 114 -1.99 -14.51 -5.19
C LEU A 114 -0.85 -13.81 -4.47
N ASP A 115 -0.89 -13.81 -3.15
CA ASP A 115 0.16 -13.35 -2.26
C ASP A 115 0.08 -14.12 -0.95
N HIS A 116 1.21 -14.35 -0.29
CA HIS A 116 1.28 -15.14 0.95
C HIS A 116 0.62 -16.53 0.82
N THR A 117 0.81 -17.18 -0.33
CA THR A 117 0.15 -18.45 -0.67
C THR A 117 0.45 -19.57 0.32
N ASP A 118 1.62 -19.55 0.95
CA ASP A 118 2.02 -20.50 2.01
C ASP A 118 1.13 -20.42 3.27
N LEU A 119 0.44 -19.29 3.48
CA LEU A 119 -0.35 -19.02 4.69
C LEU A 119 -1.84 -18.88 4.42
N LEU A 120 -2.23 -18.30 3.28
CA LEU A 120 -3.61 -17.91 2.99
C LEU A 120 -4.30 -18.86 2.01
N GLY A 121 -3.54 -19.69 1.28
CA GLY A 121 -4.07 -20.60 0.28
C GLY A 121 -3.45 -20.41 -1.11
N GLU A 122 -3.58 -21.43 -1.95
CA GLU A 122 -2.96 -21.49 -3.28
C GLU A 122 -3.85 -20.87 -4.37
N THR A 123 -5.10 -20.52 -4.03
CA THR A 123 -6.09 -19.96 -4.94
C THR A 123 -6.67 -18.66 -4.42
N GLU A 124 -7.15 -17.80 -5.32
CA GLU A 124 -7.83 -16.56 -4.94
C GLU A 124 -9.12 -16.81 -4.13
N ALA A 125 -9.78 -17.95 -4.35
CA ALA A 125 -10.95 -18.36 -3.56
C ALA A 125 -10.58 -18.65 -2.10
N GLU A 126 -9.50 -19.39 -1.84
CA GLU A 126 -9.02 -19.66 -0.48
C GLU A 126 -8.58 -18.37 0.23
N ILE A 127 -7.87 -17.51 -0.48
CA ILE A 127 -7.49 -16.18 0.04
C ILE A 127 -8.72 -15.32 0.33
N ALA A 128 -9.78 -15.45 -0.49
CA ALA A 128 -11.04 -14.75 -0.27
C ALA A 128 -11.78 -15.28 0.96
N GLU A 129 -11.74 -16.59 1.25
CA GLU A 129 -12.30 -17.17 2.48
C GLU A 129 -11.67 -16.58 3.73
N GLU A 130 -10.34 -16.46 3.77
CA GLU A 130 -9.61 -15.82 4.85
C GLU A 130 -10.02 -14.34 5.00
N LYS A 131 -10.08 -13.61 3.90
CA LYS A 131 -10.46 -12.18 3.93
C LYS A 131 -11.92 -11.95 4.29
N ALA A 132 -12.80 -12.86 3.93
CA ALA A 132 -14.22 -12.81 4.28
C ALA A 132 -14.47 -12.84 5.80
N GLY A 133 -13.51 -13.34 6.59
CA GLY A 133 -13.61 -13.37 8.05
C GLY A 133 -13.78 -12.01 8.73
N ILE A 134 -13.52 -10.91 8.02
CA ILE A 134 -13.76 -9.55 8.53
C ILE A 134 -15.21 -9.08 8.37
N ILE A 135 -16.05 -9.82 7.63
CA ILE A 135 -17.46 -9.48 7.43
C ILE A 135 -18.23 -9.83 8.71
N LYS A 136 -18.77 -8.82 9.38
CA LYS A 136 -19.43 -8.98 10.69
C LYS A 136 -20.92 -8.76 10.58
N PRO A 137 -21.75 -9.56 11.31
CA PRO A 137 -23.20 -9.33 11.40
C PRO A 137 -23.52 -7.90 11.82
N GLY A 138 -24.48 -7.27 11.16
CA GLY A 138 -24.88 -5.89 11.40
C GLY A 138 -24.02 -4.84 10.71
N GLY A 139 -22.96 -5.25 10.02
CA GLY A 139 -22.13 -4.38 9.18
C GLY A 139 -22.57 -4.36 7.72
N ALA A 140 -21.65 -3.98 6.83
CA ALA A 140 -21.82 -4.03 5.38
C ALA A 140 -20.49 -4.42 4.71
N LEU A 141 -20.57 -5.05 3.52
CA LEU A 141 -19.42 -5.33 2.67
C LEU A 141 -19.37 -4.34 1.51
N VAL A 142 -18.20 -3.73 1.30
CA VAL A 142 -17.83 -3.00 0.08
C VAL A 142 -16.59 -3.67 -0.52
N SER A 143 -16.72 -4.23 -1.71
CA SER A 143 -15.63 -4.95 -2.39
C SER A 143 -15.21 -4.24 -3.66
N ALA A 144 -13.91 -4.12 -3.88
CA ALA A 144 -13.37 -3.86 -5.21
C ALA A 144 -13.80 -4.95 -6.19
N ALA A 145 -13.58 -4.73 -7.48
CA ALA A 145 -13.73 -5.76 -8.49
C ALA A 145 -12.82 -6.95 -8.15
N GLN A 146 -13.36 -8.16 -8.28
CA GLN A 146 -12.68 -9.40 -7.95
C GLN A 146 -12.76 -10.37 -9.13
N GLU A 147 -11.82 -11.31 -9.18
CA GLU A 147 -11.98 -12.49 -10.02
C GLU A 147 -13.21 -13.31 -9.56
N ARG A 148 -13.79 -14.05 -10.49
CA ARG A 148 -15.10 -14.68 -10.30
C ARG A 148 -15.20 -15.53 -9.04
N ASP A 149 -14.19 -16.35 -8.78
CA ASP A 149 -14.24 -17.33 -7.69
C ASP A 149 -14.10 -16.61 -6.32
N ALA A 150 -13.23 -15.61 -6.24
CA ALA A 150 -13.12 -14.75 -5.05
C ALA A 150 -14.40 -13.92 -4.80
N ALA A 151 -15.01 -13.36 -5.87
CA ALA A 151 -16.28 -12.64 -5.76
C ALA A 151 -17.41 -13.52 -5.22
N GLN A 152 -17.47 -14.78 -5.67
CA GLN A 152 -18.48 -15.75 -5.21
C GLN A 152 -18.34 -16.03 -3.71
N VAL A 153 -17.11 -16.25 -3.23
CA VAL A 153 -16.83 -16.47 -1.80
C VAL A 153 -17.27 -15.29 -0.95
N LEU A 154 -16.89 -14.06 -1.35
CA LEU A 154 -17.25 -12.84 -0.62
C LEU A 154 -18.78 -12.62 -0.60
N LEU A 155 -19.47 -12.91 -1.70
CA LEU A 155 -20.92 -12.83 -1.81
C LEU A 155 -21.61 -13.82 -0.87
N GLU A 156 -21.16 -15.07 -0.86
CA GLU A 156 -21.71 -16.12 0.01
C GLU A 156 -21.49 -15.78 1.49
N ALA A 157 -20.32 -15.27 1.85
CA ALA A 157 -20.02 -14.82 3.20
C ALA A 157 -20.91 -13.66 3.65
N ALA A 158 -21.13 -12.66 2.78
CA ALA A 158 -22.01 -11.54 3.08
C ALA A 158 -23.48 -11.99 3.25
N GLN A 159 -23.94 -12.91 2.40
CA GLN A 159 -25.27 -13.52 2.52
C GLN A 159 -25.43 -14.33 3.81
N ALA A 160 -24.41 -15.12 4.17
CA ALA A 160 -24.41 -15.91 5.40
C ALA A 160 -24.42 -15.03 6.66
N ALA A 161 -23.77 -13.86 6.61
CA ALA A 161 -23.77 -12.87 7.69
C ALA A 161 -25.05 -11.97 7.70
N ASP A 162 -25.92 -12.11 6.70
CA ASP A 162 -27.11 -11.26 6.48
C ASP A 162 -26.78 -9.76 6.46
N VAL A 163 -25.75 -9.38 5.67
CA VAL A 163 -25.29 -7.98 5.57
C VAL A 163 -25.46 -7.42 4.14
N PRO A 164 -25.70 -6.13 3.99
CA PRO A 164 -25.63 -5.46 2.69
C PRO A 164 -24.25 -5.60 2.07
N PHE A 165 -24.21 -5.81 0.75
CA PHE A 165 -22.96 -5.89 -0.01
C PHE A 165 -23.01 -5.04 -1.27
N ARG A 166 -21.86 -4.50 -1.68
CA ARG A 166 -21.69 -3.68 -2.88
C ARG A 166 -20.37 -4.03 -3.56
N PHE A 167 -20.42 -4.25 -4.86
CA PHE A 167 -19.24 -4.63 -5.66
C PHE A 167 -18.92 -3.55 -6.70
N GLU A 168 -17.65 -3.23 -6.83
CA GLU A 168 -17.16 -2.41 -7.93
C GLU A 168 -17.46 -3.08 -9.27
N GLY A 169 -17.84 -2.25 -10.26
CA GLY A 169 -18.27 -2.73 -11.59
C GLY A 169 -19.78 -3.06 -11.65
N VAL A 170 -20.45 -3.21 -10.51
CA VAL A 170 -21.89 -3.47 -10.43
C VAL A 170 -22.62 -2.23 -9.90
N GLU A 171 -22.44 -1.90 -8.63
CA GLU A 171 -23.13 -0.78 -8.00
C GLU A 171 -22.33 0.53 -8.08
N PHE A 172 -21.02 0.47 -8.05
CA PHE A 172 -20.15 1.65 -8.07
C PHE A 172 -18.91 1.40 -8.95
N GLY A 173 -18.11 2.42 -9.22
CA GLY A 173 -16.86 2.27 -9.97
C GLY A 173 -16.37 3.58 -10.59
N VAL A 174 -15.25 3.49 -11.29
CA VAL A 174 -14.66 4.60 -12.05
C VAL A 174 -15.46 4.80 -13.33
N LEU A 175 -15.87 6.04 -13.62
CA LEU A 175 -16.56 6.44 -14.85
C LEU A 175 -15.56 6.94 -15.91
N GLU A 176 -14.68 7.84 -15.49
CA GLU A 176 -13.70 8.48 -16.35
C GLU A 176 -12.40 8.74 -15.58
N ARG A 177 -11.27 8.63 -16.26
CA ARG A 177 -9.94 8.94 -15.73
C ARG A 177 -9.09 9.62 -16.80
N SER A 178 -8.37 10.66 -16.43
CA SER A 178 -7.34 11.29 -17.25
C SER A 178 -6.18 11.75 -16.39
N LEU A 179 -4.98 11.77 -16.96
CA LEU A 179 -3.80 12.30 -16.29
C LEU A 179 -3.91 13.82 -16.10
N ALA A 180 -3.39 14.30 -15.00
CA ALA A 180 -3.27 15.72 -14.69
C ALA A 180 -1.90 15.99 -14.05
N VAL A 181 -1.47 17.24 -14.04
CA VAL A 181 -0.22 17.62 -13.41
C VAL A 181 -0.25 17.30 -11.91
N GLY A 182 0.66 16.44 -11.47
CA GLY A 182 0.76 16.03 -10.07
C GLY A 182 -0.28 15.02 -9.60
N GLY A 183 -0.99 14.36 -10.54
CA GLY A 183 -2.01 13.37 -10.21
C GLY A 183 -2.90 13.02 -11.39
N GLN A 184 -4.19 12.86 -11.14
CA GLN A 184 -5.17 12.49 -12.15
C GLN A 184 -6.55 13.10 -11.84
N GLN A 185 -7.34 13.36 -12.87
CA GLN A 185 -8.76 13.67 -12.77
C GLN A 185 -9.56 12.37 -12.86
N VAL A 186 -10.44 12.15 -11.91
CA VAL A 186 -11.23 10.92 -11.81
C VAL A 186 -12.69 11.28 -11.60
N SER A 187 -13.58 10.71 -12.39
CA SER A 187 -15.03 10.72 -12.13
C SER A 187 -15.44 9.34 -11.66
N VAL A 188 -16.20 9.28 -10.57
CA VAL A 188 -16.65 8.02 -9.98
C VAL A 188 -18.17 7.99 -9.84
N ARG A 189 -18.77 6.84 -10.09
CA ARG A 189 -20.11 6.51 -9.64
C ARG A 189 -19.99 5.92 -8.25
N GLY A 190 -20.52 6.59 -7.24
CA GLY A 190 -20.70 6.05 -5.90
C GLY A 190 -21.95 5.18 -5.81
N LEU A 191 -22.41 4.88 -4.59
CA LEU A 191 -23.65 4.17 -4.33
C LEU A 191 -24.86 5.09 -4.47
N ALA A 192 -24.74 6.33 -3.96
CA ALA A 192 -25.84 7.30 -3.90
C ALA A 192 -25.75 8.38 -5.00
N ALA A 193 -24.57 8.69 -5.51
CA ALA A 193 -24.38 9.75 -6.51
C ALA A 193 -23.16 9.50 -7.42
N GLU A 194 -23.10 10.30 -8.50
CA GLU A 194 -21.89 10.44 -9.32
C GLU A 194 -21.12 11.68 -8.88
N TYR A 195 -19.78 11.52 -8.77
CA TYR A 195 -18.84 12.58 -8.40
C TYR A 195 -17.90 12.79 -9.59
N ARG A 196 -17.95 13.96 -10.19
CA ARG A 196 -17.22 14.24 -11.44
C ARG A 196 -16.01 15.13 -11.19
N ASP A 197 -14.99 14.96 -12.03
CA ASP A 197 -13.79 15.80 -12.07
C ASP A 197 -13.11 15.96 -10.69
N LEU A 198 -12.98 14.86 -9.97
CA LEU A 198 -12.26 14.82 -8.71
C LEU A 198 -10.75 14.80 -8.99
N PHE A 199 -10.00 15.74 -8.42
CA PHE A 199 -8.55 15.68 -8.48
C PHE A 199 -8.00 14.71 -7.43
N LEU A 200 -7.27 13.69 -7.89
CA LEU A 200 -6.60 12.71 -7.05
C LEU A 200 -5.07 12.89 -7.21
N PRO A 201 -4.34 13.36 -6.18
CA PRO A 201 -2.88 13.57 -6.23
C PRO A 201 -2.10 12.26 -6.06
N LEU A 202 -2.58 11.19 -6.69
CA LEU A 202 -1.95 9.87 -6.76
C LEU A 202 -1.99 9.39 -8.20
N LEU A 203 -0.99 8.65 -8.62
CA LEU A 203 -0.85 8.15 -9.99
C LEU A 203 -1.29 6.68 -10.10
N GLY A 204 -1.72 6.29 -11.30
CA GLY A 204 -2.08 4.93 -11.65
C GLY A 204 -3.58 4.63 -11.56
N GLU A 205 -4.04 3.76 -12.46
CA GLU A 205 -5.43 3.32 -12.56
C GLU A 205 -5.93 2.70 -11.25
N HIS A 206 -5.09 1.88 -10.62
CA HIS A 206 -5.41 1.24 -9.33
C HIS A 206 -5.75 2.26 -8.22
N GLN A 207 -5.18 3.48 -8.26
CA GLN A 207 -5.53 4.52 -7.28
C GLN A 207 -6.89 5.15 -7.58
N ALA A 208 -7.31 5.23 -8.85
CA ALA A 208 -8.65 5.65 -9.21
C ALA A 208 -9.70 4.60 -8.76
N GLN A 209 -9.40 3.31 -8.91
CA GLN A 209 -10.23 2.22 -8.40
C GLN A 209 -10.31 2.27 -6.86
N ASN A 210 -9.19 2.45 -6.17
CA ASN A 210 -9.17 2.65 -4.72
C ASN A 210 -10.02 3.86 -4.28
N LEU A 211 -10.04 4.94 -5.07
CA LEU A 211 -10.93 6.09 -4.81
C LEU A 211 -12.39 5.69 -4.92
N ALA A 212 -12.80 4.94 -5.95
CA ALA A 212 -14.18 4.50 -6.11
C ALA A 212 -14.63 3.61 -4.92
N VAL A 213 -13.79 2.67 -4.49
CA VAL A 213 -14.03 1.85 -3.30
C VAL A 213 -14.14 2.71 -2.04
N ALA A 214 -13.26 3.71 -1.89
CA ALA A 214 -13.28 4.61 -0.73
C ALA A 214 -14.54 5.49 -0.69
N VAL A 215 -15.01 5.97 -1.85
CA VAL A 215 -16.27 6.74 -1.96
C VAL A 215 -17.45 5.86 -1.58
N ALA A 216 -17.57 4.66 -2.13
CA ALA A 216 -18.63 3.71 -1.79
C ALA A 216 -18.64 3.35 -0.29
N ALA A 217 -17.45 3.10 0.29
CA ALA A 217 -17.33 2.82 1.72
C ALA A 217 -17.73 3.99 2.60
N LEU A 218 -17.44 5.24 2.18
CA LEU A 218 -17.86 6.45 2.90
C LEU A 218 -19.37 6.66 2.83
N GLU A 219 -19.98 6.51 1.65
CA GLU A 219 -21.43 6.59 1.50
C GLU A 219 -22.13 5.51 2.33
N MET A 220 -21.59 4.30 2.35
CA MET A 220 -22.11 3.23 3.20
C MET A 220 -22.01 3.57 4.68
N PHE A 221 -20.87 4.07 5.13
CA PHE A 221 -20.61 4.41 6.53
C PHE A 221 -21.43 5.62 7.00
N LEU A 222 -21.50 6.71 6.21
CA LEU A 222 -22.15 7.97 6.61
C LEU A 222 -23.64 7.99 6.34
N GLY A 223 -24.13 7.19 5.38
CA GLY A 223 -25.51 7.27 4.93
C GLY A 223 -26.16 5.95 4.52
N GLY A 224 -25.57 4.80 4.87
CA GLY A 224 -26.11 3.49 4.49
C GLY A 224 -26.08 3.20 2.98
N GLY A 225 -25.31 3.99 2.22
CA GLY A 225 -25.24 3.93 0.76
C GLY A 225 -26.39 4.66 0.04
N GLU A 226 -27.25 5.39 0.78
CA GLU A 226 -28.42 6.07 0.22
C GLU A 226 -28.26 7.60 0.15
N ARG A 227 -27.25 8.14 0.83
CA ARG A 227 -27.01 9.59 0.92
C ARG A 227 -25.72 9.96 0.21
N PRO A 228 -25.77 10.94 -0.72
CA PRO A 228 -24.58 11.44 -1.36
C PRO A 228 -23.64 12.11 -0.34
N LEU A 229 -22.33 12.04 -0.63
CA LEU A 229 -21.33 12.80 0.09
C LEU A 229 -21.42 14.28 -0.29
N ASP A 230 -21.02 15.14 0.63
CA ASP A 230 -20.79 16.54 0.31
C ASP A 230 -19.56 16.67 -0.62
N GLU A 231 -19.77 17.23 -1.82
CA GLU A 231 -18.71 17.31 -2.83
C GLU A 231 -17.57 18.25 -2.43
N GLU A 232 -17.86 19.34 -1.70
CA GLU A 232 -16.80 20.27 -1.26
C GLU A 232 -15.90 19.59 -0.25
N LEU A 233 -16.47 18.90 0.74
CA LEU A 233 -15.71 18.11 1.71
C LEU A 233 -14.97 16.94 1.05
N LEU A 234 -15.56 16.30 0.03
CA LEU A 234 -14.90 15.25 -0.72
C LEU A 234 -13.66 15.79 -1.46
N ARG A 235 -13.79 16.92 -2.15
CA ARG A 235 -12.67 17.58 -2.86
C ARG A 235 -11.59 18.07 -1.90
N GLU A 236 -11.97 18.70 -0.79
CA GLU A 236 -11.03 19.13 0.25
C GLU A 236 -10.21 17.95 0.79
N GLY A 237 -10.87 16.89 1.19
CA GLY A 237 -10.19 15.71 1.71
C GLY A 237 -9.29 15.02 0.68
N LEU A 238 -9.67 15.02 -0.61
CA LEU A 238 -8.87 14.44 -1.70
C LEU A 238 -7.62 15.28 -2.00
N SER A 239 -7.71 16.59 -2.02
CA SER A 239 -6.59 17.49 -2.36
C SER A 239 -5.36 17.26 -1.48
N GLN A 240 -5.54 16.73 -0.29
CA GLN A 240 -4.48 16.48 0.70
C GLN A 240 -4.09 14.99 0.80
N VAL A 241 -4.61 14.11 -0.05
CA VAL A 241 -4.28 12.68 0.02
C VAL A 241 -2.80 12.47 -0.33
N THR A 242 -2.14 11.70 0.50
CA THR A 242 -0.78 11.22 0.28
C THR A 242 -0.72 9.72 0.53
N SER A 243 0.10 9.04 -0.21
CA SER A 243 0.36 7.61 -0.02
C SER A 243 1.88 7.37 -0.11
N PRO A 244 2.60 7.60 1.00
CA PRO A 244 4.05 7.43 1.01
C PRO A 244 4.45 6.03 0.54
N GLY A 245 5.48 5.95 -0.32
CA GLY A 245 5.95 4.71 -0.91
C GLY A 245 4.99 4.07 -1.92
N ARG A 246 4.03 4.82 -2.48
CA ARG A 246 3.14 4.36 -3.56
C ARG A 246 3.27 5.33 -4.74
N LEU A 247 4.09 4.98 -5.73
CA LEU A 247 4.48 5.84 -6.86
C LEU A 247 4.83 7.27 -6.40
N GLU A 248 5.54 7.35 -5.30
CA GLU A 248 5.93 8.62 -4.69
C GLU A 248 7.16 9.19 -5.39
N VAL A 249 7.02 10.43 -5.88
CA VAL A 249 8.14 11.17 -6.47
C VAL A 249 8.90 11.89 -5.36
N LEU A 250 10.11 11.42 -5.07
CA LEU A 250 10.96 11.98 -4.01
C LEU A 250 11.87 13.11 -4.52
N ARG A 251 12.26 13.07 -5.78
CA ARG A 251 13.14 14.02 -6.45
C ARG A 251 12.72 14.17 -7.91
N THR A 252 12.96 15.33 -8.51
CA THR A 252 12.54 15.65 -9.88
C THR A 252 13.69 15.74 -10.89
N ALA A 253 14.95 15.75 -10.45
CA ALA A 253 16.11 15.90 -11.33
C ALA A 253 17.33 15.10 -10.81
N PRO A 254 17.64 13.88 -11.35
CA PRO A 254 16.73 13.07 -12.15
C PRO A 254 15.51 12.66 -11.34
N THR A 255 14.44 12.28 -12.00
CA THR A 255 13.22 11.85 -11.31
C THR A 255 13.46 10.57 -10.54
N LEU A 256 13.26 10.60 -9.21
CA LEU A 256 13.37 9.44 -8.34
C LEU A 256 12.00 9.06 -7.81
N ILE A 257 11.53 7.88 -8.19
CA ILE A 257 10.23 7.32 -7.80
C ILE A 257 10.44 6.13 -6.89
N VAL A 258 9.64 6.02 -5.85
CA VAL A 258 9.59 4.84 -4.99
C VAL A 258 8.20 4.21 -5.00
N ASP A 259 8.16 2.89 -5.05
CA ASP A 259 6.92 2.12 -4.94
C ASP A 259 7.14 0.84 -4.12
N ALA A 260 6.22 0.54 -3.23
CA ALA A 260 6.27 -0.64 -2.37
C ALA A 260 5.62 -1.90 -2.99
N ALA A 261 5.51 -1.98 -4.31
CA ALA A 261 5.09 -3.18 -5.01
C ALA A 261 6.02 -4.34 -4.66
N HIS A 262 5.44 -5.47 -4.25
CA HIS A 262 6.16 -6.61 -3.69
C HIS A 262 5.58 -7.97 -4.12
N ASN A 263 4.75 -7.97 -5.16
CA ASN A 263 4.26 -9.14 -5.87
C ASN A 263 4.13 -8.83 -7.37
N PRO A 264 3.95 -9.83 -8.23
CA PRO A 264 3.91 -9.61 -9.68
C PRO A 264 2.78 -8.68 -10.14
N ASP A 265 1.61 -8.70 -9.49
CA ASP A 265 0.46 -7.83 -9.83
C ASP A 265 0.75 -6.38 -9.48
N GLY A 266 1.29 -6.12 -8.29
CA GLY A 266 1.74 -4.80 -7.87
C GLY A 266 2.80 -4.24 -8.82
N VAL A 267 3.78 -5.05 -9.21
CA VAL A 267 4.80 -4.67 -10.20
C VAL A 267 4.16 -4.28 -11.54
N ARG A 268 3.20 -5.06 -12.04
CA ARG A 268 2.49 -4.73 -13.29
C ARG A 268 1.71 -3.43 -13.18
N ALA A 269 1.04 -3.19 -12.06
CA ALA A 269 0.29 -1.95 -11.83
C ALA A 269 1.23 -0.73 -11.75
N THR A 270 2.35 -0.85 -11.04
CA THR A 270 3.38 0.18 -10.94
C THR A 270 3.99 0.49 -12.33
N ALA A 271 4.36 -0.54 -13.08
CA ALA A 271 4.95 -0.37 -14.40
C ALA A 271 4.02 0.38 -15.37
N ARG A 272 2.73 -0.02 -15.44
CA ARG A 272 1.73 0.69 -16.24
C ARG A 272 1.61 2.15 -15.84
N ALA A 273 1.53 2.42 -14.55
CA ALA A 273 1.38 3.78 -14.05
C ALA A 273 2.62 4.65 -14.33
N VAL A 274 3.82 4.08 -14.28
CA VAL A 274 5.06 4.78 -14.66
C VAL A 274 5.06 5.09 -16.15
N GLN A 275 4.74 4.12 -17.01
CA GLN A 275 4.68 4.30 -18.46
C GLN A 275 3.60 5.32 -18.88
N GLU A 276 2.47 5.36 -18.15
CA GLU A 276 1.41 6.35 -18.42
C GLU A 276 1.80 7.78 -17.99
N ALA A 277 2.41 7.91 -16.80
CA ALA A 277 2.58 9.20 -16.16
C ALA A 277 3.92 9.89 -16.50
N PHE A 278 4.91 9.13 -16.96
CA PHE A 278 6.27 9.63 -17.20
C PHE A 278 6.78 9.26 -18.58
N GLY A 279 7.38 10.20 -19.28
CA GLY A 279 8.00 10.00 -20.60
C GLY A 279 9.52 9.89 -20.49
N PHE A 280 10.03 8.94 -19.69
CA PHE A 280 11.48 8.79 -19.51
C PHE A 280 12.18 8.42 -20.82
N THR A 281 13.28 9.09 -21.11
CA THR A 281 14.20 8.70 -22.19
C THR A 281 15.17 7.60 -21.74
N ARG A 282 15.38 7.49 -20.44
CA ARG A 282 16.12 6.42 -19.78
C ARG A 282 15.55 6.19 -18.39
N LEU A 283 15.25 4.95 -18.08
CA LEU A 283 14.78 4.53 -16.76
C LEU A 283 15.77 3.52 -16.19
N SER A 284 16.27 3.77 -14.99
CA SER A 284 17.07 2.81 -14.21
C SER A 284 16.19 2.22 -13.12
N LEU A 285 16.26 0.90 -12.92
CA LEU A 285 15.52 0.19 -11.88
C LEU A 285 16.44 -0.14 -10.71
N VAL A 286 15.91 0.00 -9.48
CA VAL A 286 16.55 -0.49 -8.24
C VAL A 286 15.60 -1.45 -7.56
N VAL A 287 15.99 -2.73 -7.42
CA VAL A 287 15.12 -3.80 -6.96
C VAL A 287 15.74 -4.53 -5.77
N GLY A 288 14.96 -4.66 -4.70
CA GLY A 288 15.34 -5.49 -3.54
C GLY A 288 14.13 -6.25 -3.03
N ILE A 289 14.20 -7.59 -2.96
CA ILE A 289 13.07 -8.48 -2.70
C ILE A 289 13.35 -9.34 -1.46
N LEU A 290 12.29 -9.69 -0.73
CA LEU A 290 12.35 -10.59 0.42
C LEU A 290 12.12 -12.05 -0.02
N GLN A 291 12.68 -13.00 0.72
CA GLN A 291 12.69 -14.44 0.40
C GLN A 291 11.29 -15.06 0.28
N GLU A 292 10.32 -14.54 1.04
CA GLU A 292 8.94 -15.00 1.02
C GLU A 292 8.09 -14.49 -0.16
N LYS A 293 8.70 -13.74 -1.09
CA LYS A 293 8.00 -13.16 -2.25
C LYS A 293 8.37 -13.89 -3.54
N ASP A 294 7.47 -13.85 -4.52
CA ASP A 294 7.70 -14.39 -5.86
C ASP A 294 8.68 -13.51 -6.65
N ALA A 295 9.96 -13.59 -6.30
CA ALA A 295 11.01 -12.81 -6.96
C ALA A 295 11.14 -13.12 -8.46
N PRO A 296 11.11 -14.39 -8.92
CA PRO A 296 11.14 -14.70 -10.35
C PRO A 296 9.96 -14.07 -11.11
N GLY A 297 8.74 -14.18 -10.57
CA GLY A 297 7.54 -13.58 -11.17
C GLY A 297 7.60 -12.06 -11.24
N MET A 298 8.13 -11.40 -10.20
CA MET A 298 8.34 -9.95 -10.16
C MET A 298 9.37 -9.49 -11.18
N LEU A 299 10.53 -10.14 -11.25
CA LEU A 299 11.60 -9.81 -12.21
C LEU A 299 11.15 -10.03 -13.65
N ALA A 300 10.41 -11.12 -13.91
CA ALA A 300 9.83 -11.39 -15.22
C ALA A 300 8.73 -10.37 -15.59
N ALA A 301 7.96 -9.87 -14.61
CA ALA A 301 6.98 -8.81 -14.84
C ALA A 301 7.64 -7.48 -15.18
N LEU A 302 8.74 -7.12 -14.49
CA LEU A 302 9.56 -5.94 -14.80
C LEU A 302 10.18 -6.04 -16.19
N TYR A 303 10.78 -7.18 -16.52
CA TYR A 303 11.38 -7.40 -17.82
C TYR A 303 10.35 -7.27 -18.97
N ARG A 304 9.17 -7.88 -18.81
CA ARG A 304 8.09 -7.75 -19.80
C ARG A 304 7.58 -6.32 -19.98
N ALA A 305 7.63 -5.53 -18.90
CA ALA A 305 7.16 -4.15 -18.97
C ALA A 305 8.20 -3.18 -19.53
N PHE A 306 9.46 -3.36 -19.20
CA PHE A 306 10.52 -2.39 -19.42
C PHE A 306 11.75 -2.93 -20.16
N GLY A 307 11.86 -4.25 -20.41
CA GLY A 307 13.09 -4.88 -20.86
C GLY A 307 13.65 -4.34 -22.19
N ASP A 308 12.78 -3.81 -23.05
CA ASP A 308 13.22 -3.17 -24.30
C ASP A 308 13.64 -1.71 -24.10
N ASP A 309 13.21 -1.05 -23.00
CA ASP A 309 13.40 0.37 -22.72
C ASP A 309 14.37 0.63 -21.55
N VAL A 310 14.74 -0.40 -20.80
CA VAL A 310 15.59 -0.31 -19.59
C VAL A 310 16.85 -1.14 -19.77
N GLU A 311 17.98 -0.44 -19.83
CA GLU A 311 19.33 -1.03 -19.91
C GLU A 311 20.02 -1.12 -18.52
N ASP A 312 19.40 -0.61 -17.46
CA ASP A 312 20.00 -0.43 -16.15
C ASP A 312 19.13 -1.06 -15.05
N LEU A 313 19.46 -2.27 -14.60
CA LEU A 313 18.84 -2.92 -13.45
C LEU A 313 19.85 -3.05 -12.31
N ALA A 314 19.71 -2.30 -11.23
CA ALA A 314 20.42 -2.55 -9.99
C ALA A 314 19.63 -3.48 -9.09
N VAL A 315 20.20 -4.62 -8.72
CA VAL A 315 19.63 -5.50 -7.71
C VAL A 315 20.41 -5.38 -6.40
N THR A 316 19.67 -5.29 -5.30
CA THR A 316 20.26 -5.04 -3.98
C THR A 316 19.57 -5.83 -2.89
N GLN A 317 20.17 -5.87 -1.72
CA GLN A 317 19.59 -6.46 -0.53
C GLN A 317 19.38 -5.39 0.54
N SER A 318 18.25 -5.47 1.24
CA SER A 318 18.00 -4.64 2.41
C SER A 318 18.72 -5.19 3.64
N SER A 319 18.75 -4.43 4.73
CA SER A 319 19.28 -4.88 6.04
C SER A 319 18.43 -5.97 6.71
N SER A 320 17.31 -6.38 6.12
CA SER A 320 16.48 -7.46 6.62
C SER A 320 17.18 -8.80 6.50
N ALA A 321 17.14 -9.61 7.56
CA ALA A 321 17.61 -10.98 7.51
C ALA A 321 16.85 -11.88 6.50
N ARG A 322 15.67 -11.41 6.05
CA ARG A 322 14.84 -12.08 5.04
C ARG A 322 15.10 -11.59 3.62
N ALA A 323 16.05 -10.66 3.40
CA ALA A 323 16.38 -10.20 2.07
C ALA A 323 17.00 -11.33 1.24
N ILE A 324 16.63 -11.41 -0.04
CA ILE A 324 17.36 -12.24 -1.00
C ILE A 324 18.75 -11.61 -1.19
N PRO A 325 19.85 -12.39 -1.09
CA PRO A 325 21.19 -11.87 -1.36
C PRO A 325 21.30 -11.28 -2.77
N ALA A 326 21.99 -10.14 -2.91
CA ALA A 326 22.06 -9.42 -4.19
C ALA A 326 22.59 -10.29 -5.35
N GLY A 327 23.61 -11.11 -5.10
CA GLY A 327 24.15 -12.02 -6.13
C GLY A 327 23.20 -13.15 -6.51
N GLU A 328 22.28 -13.56 -5.63
CA GLU A 328 21.22 -14.51 -5.96
C GLU A 328 20.11 -13.84 -6.76
N LEU A 329 19.72 -12.65 -6.36
CA LEU A 329 18.71 -11.86 -7.07
C LEU A 329 19.18 -11.50 -8.50
N ALA A 330 20.48 -11.23 -8.70
CA ALA A 330 21.05 -11.01 -10.02
C ALA A 330 20.93 -12.25 -10.93
N ARG A 331 21.20 -13.44 -10.41
CA ARG A 331 21.01 -14.67 -11.19
C ARG A 331 19.53 -14.87 -11.56
N MET A 332 18.62 -14.64 -10.62
CA MET A 332 17.18 -14.71 -10.90
C MET A 332 16.75 -13.67 -11.96
N ALA A 333 17.37 -12.49 -11.99
CA ALA A 333 17.10 -11.49 -13.02
C ALA A 333 17.54 -11.98 -14.41
N VAL A 334 18.73 -12.55 -14.53
CA VAL A 334 19.21 -13.13 -15.79
C VAL A 334 18.32 -14.30 -16.23
N ASP A 335 17.91 -15.16 -15.32
CA ASP A 335 16.98 -16.27 -15.60
C ASP A 335 15.60 -15.75 -16.05
N ALA A 336 15.19 -14.55 -15.60
CA ALA A 336 13.95 -13.89 -15.99
C ALA A 336 14.04 -13.16 -17.36
N GLY A 337 15.22 -13.10 -17.98
CA GLY A 337 15.46 -12.56 -19.33
C GLY A 337 16.32 -11.31 -19.38
N TRP A 338 16.73 -10.73 -18.24
CA TRP A 338 17.61 -9.55 -18.22
C TRP A 338 18.99 -9.90 -18.77
N PRO A 339 19.57 -9.10 -19.68
CA PRO A 339 20.96 -9.28 -20.09
C PRO A 339 21.90 -9.16 -18.89
N GLU A 340 22.90 -10.05 -18.81
CA GLU A 340 23.86 -10.06 -17.70
C GLU A 340 24.62 -8.72 -17.58
N ASP A 341 24.95 -8.10 -18.70
CA ASP A 341 25.67 -6.83 -18.77
C ASP A 341 24.84 -5.64 -18.26
N ASP A 342 23.50 -5.76 -18.22
CA ASP A 342 22.57 -4.72 -17.75
C ASP A 342 22.24 -4.87 -16.26
N VAL A 343 22.72 -5.93 -15.60
CA VAL A 343 22.42 -6.21 -14.19
C VAL A 343 23.61 -5.84 -13.30
N TYR A 344 23.43 -4.80 -12.48
CA TYR A 344 24.38 -4.40 -11.45
C TYR A 344 23.96 -4.94 -10.08
N ALA A 345 24.79 -5.75 -9.43
CA ALA A 345 24.50 -6.32 -8.12
C ALA A 345 25.36 -5.67 -7.02
N THR A 346 24.70 -5.21 -5.95
CA THR A 346 25.37 -4.68 -4.76
C THR A 346 24.60 -5.01 -3.49
N GLU A 347 25.31 -5.27 -2.39
CA GLU A 347 24.71 -5.54 -1.08
C GLU A 347 24.18 -4.29 -0.37
N SER A 348 24.44 -3.11 -0.94
CA SER A 348 24.16 -1.80 -0.35
C SER A 348 23.07 -1.08 -1.12
N VAL A 349 21.94 -0.80 -0.49
CA VAL A 349 20.88 0.05 -1.07
C VAL A 349 21.40 1.44 -1.44
N PRO A 350 22.24 2.11 -0.60
CA PRO A 350 22.90 3.37 -0.99
C PRO A 350 23.66 3.28 -2.31
N ASP A 351 24.49 2.23 -2.48
CA ASP A 351 25.34 2.11 -3.65
C ASP A 351 24.52 1.80 -4.91
N ALA A 352 23.43 1.02 -4.77
CA ALA A 352 22.49 0.77 -5.85
C ALA A 352 21.80 2.09 -6.31
N LEU A 353 21.41 2.92 -5.35
CA LEU A 353 20.80 4.23 -5.64
C LEU A 353 21.78 5.20 -6.29
N GLU A 354 23.01 5.30 -5.76
CA GLU A 354 24.05 6.16 -6.31
C GLU A 354 24.37 5.76 -7.75
N TRP A 355 24.52 4.45 -8.00
CA TRP A 355 24.75 3.92 -9.33
C TRP A 355 23.59 4.27 -10.28
N ALA A 356 22.34 3.99 -9.91
CA ALA A 356 21.18 4.23 -10.74
C ALA A 356 20.96 5.72 -11.02
N VAL A 357 21.16 6.58 -10.01
CA VAL A 357 21.11 8.05 -10.16
C VAL A 357 22.20 8.53 -11.09
N GLY A 358 23.44 8.06 -10.95
CA GLY A 358 24.55 8.40 -11.85
C GLY A 358 24.28 7.98 -13.30
N ARG A 359 23.63 6.85 -13.52
CA ARG A 359 23.19 6.41 -14.86
C ARG A 359 22.12 7.32 -15.44
N ALA A 360 21.15 7.73 -14.62
CA ALA A 360 20.09 8.64 -15.05
C ALA A 360 20.60 10.08 -15.29
N GLU A 361 21.62 10.55 -14.55
CA GLU A 361 22.27 11.87 -14.71
C GLU A 361 23.22 11.92 -15.91
N ALA A 362 23.75 10.80 -16.36
CA ALA A 362 24.70 10.74 -17.49
C ALA A 362 24.08 11.15 -18.84
N LEU A 363 22.75 11.32 -18.88
CA LEU A 363 22.07 11.98 -19.99
C LEU A 363 22.21 13.49 -19.84
N GLU A 364 22.79 14.19 -20.83
CA GLU A 364 22.70 15.65 -20.94
C GLU A 364 21.23 16.03 -21.16
N THR A 365 20.51 16.24 -20.08
CA THR A 365 19.08 16.56 -20.11
C THR A 365 18.91 18.07 -20.24
N SER A 366 18.19 18.53 -21.25
CA SER A 366 17.83 19.95 -21.37
C SER A 366 16.86 20.37 -20.25
N ALA A 367 16.86 21.66 -19.90
CA ALA A 367 15.95 22.18 -18.86
C ALA A 367 14.46 21.94 -19.22
N ASP A 368 14.13 21.88 -20.51
CA ASP A 368 12.76 21.62 -21.00
C ASP A 368 12.37 20.15 -20.85
N GLU A 369 13.28 19.20 -21.00
CA GLU A 369 13.05 17.76 -20.75
C GLU A 369 12.83 17.47 -19.27
N LEU A 370 13.58 18.13 -18.37
CA LEU A 370 13.37 18.05 -16.93
C LEU A 370 12.00 18.58 -16.51
N ALA A 371 11.54 19.68 -17.13
CA ALA A 371 10.25 20.29 -16.82
C ALA A 371 9.05 19.45 -17.33
N SER A 372 9.25 18.67 -18.41
CA SER A 372 8.23 17.82 -19.01
C SER A 372 8.17 16.40 -18.41
N GLY A 373 9.08 16.06 -17.52
CA GLY A 373 9.22 14.68 -17.00
C GLY A 373 9.85 13.72 -18.02
N THR A 374 10.42 14.26 -19.11
CA THR A 374 11.15 13.53 -20.15
C THR A 374 12.63 13.60 -19.80
N GLY A 375 13.28 12.68 -19.34
CA GLY A 375 14.69 12.70 -18.93
C GLY A 375 15.08 11.39 -18.29
N GLY A 376 16.14 11.39 -17.51
CA GLY A 376 16.53 10.25 -16.72
C GLY A 376 15.61 10.04 -15.51
N GLY A 377 15.17 8.80 -15.30
CA GLY A 377 14.37 8.39 -14.16
C GLY A 377 14.98 7.22 -13.40
N VAL A 378 14.68 7.12 -12.12
CA VAL A 378 15.03 5.99 -11.26
C VAL A 378 13.74 5.51 -10.57
N LEU A 379 13.43 4.22 -10.71
CA LEU A 379 12.33 3.57 -10.01
C LEU A 379 12.86 2.56 -8.99
N VAL A 380 12.53 2.75 -7.73
CA VAL A 380 12.91 1.85 -6.62
C VAL A 380 11.69 1.05 -6.18
N LEU A 381 11.79 -0.29 -6.19
CA LEU A 381 10.68 -1.17 -5.81
C LEU A 381 11.14 -2.54 -5.30
N GLY A 382 10.15 -3.41 -5.02
CA GLY A 382 10.35 -4.83 -4.69
C GLY A 382 10.15 -5.16 -3.21
N SER A 383 10.32 -4.19 -2.31
CA SER A 383 10.01 -4.33 -0.87
C SER A 383 9.90 -2.96 -0.22
N ILE A 384 9.18 -2.91 0.90
CA ILE A 384 9.08 -1.69 1.72
C ILE A 384 10.45 -1.22 2.23
N THR A 385 11.42 -2.11 2.42
CA THR A 385 12.69 -1.78 3.08
C THR A 385 13.61 -0.92 2.20
N PRO A 386 13.88 -1.24 0.92
CA PRO A 386 14.60 -0.32 0.03
C PRO A 386 13.87 1.02 -0.14
N VAL A 387 12.53 1.00 -0.24
CA VAL A 387 11.68 2.19 -0.33
C VAL A 387 11.83 3.06 0.92
N SER A 388 11.77 2.47 2.11
CA SER A 388 11.96 3.16 3.39
C SER A 388 13.33 3.85 3.46
N TYR A 389 14.40 3.16 3.08
CA TYR A 389 15.75 3.71 3.06
C TYR A 389 15.86 4.91 2.09
N THR A 390 15.32 4.77 0.90
CA THR A 390 15.33 5.82 -0.13
C THR A 390 14.55 7.04 0.33
N HIS A 391 13.42 6.83 0.99
CA HIS A 391 12.57 7.88 1.55
C HIS A 391 13.31 8.67 2.65
N LEU A 392 14.01 8.00 3.56
CA LEU A 392 14.84 8.63 4.60
C LEU A 392 15.91 9.55 3.99
N ARG A 393 16.70 9.05 3.03
CA ARG A 393 17.76 9.80 2.38
C ARG A 393 17.27 11.03 1.61
N ALA A 394 16.13 10.92 0.93
CA ALA A 394 15.56 12.04 0.20
C ALA A 394 15.13 13.18 1.13
N HIS A 395 14.66 12.88 2.34
CA HIS A 395 14.32 13.89 3.34
C HIS A 395 15.55 14.51 4.02
N GLU A 396 16.61 13.75 4.26
CA GLU A 396 17.87 14.27 4.80
C GLU A 396 18.51 15.29 3.84
N THR A 397 18.45 15.04 2.53
CA THR A 397 19.00 15.95 1.51
C THR A 397 18.18 17.24 1.39
N LYS A 398 16.85 17.19 1.59
CA LYS A 398 15.99 18.39 1.61
C LYS A 398 16.21 19.27 2.86
N ALA A 399 16.66 18.70 3.95
CA ALA A 399 16.98 19.46 5.18
C ALA A 399 18.34 20.17 5.12
N ASN A 400 19.19 19.84 4.14
CA ASN A 400 20.52 20.40 3.94
C ASN A 400 20.59 21.37 2.74
N LEU A 401 19.47 21.71 2.10
CA LEU A 401 19.30 22.75 1.10
C LEU A 401 18.40 23.87 1.65
#